data_624fb32f023eea59d1a0a33ebda596f5
#
_entry.id   624fb32f023eea59d1a0a33ebda596f5
#
_cell.length_a   1.000
_cell.length_b   1.000
_cell.length_c   1.000
_cell.angle_alpha   90.00
_cell.angle_beta   90.00
_cell.angle_gamma   90.00
#
_symmetry.space_group_name_H-M   'P 1'
#
loop_
_entity.id
_entity.type
_entity.pdbx_description
1 polymer ?
#
loop_
_entity_poly.entity_id
_entity_poly.type
_entity_poly.pdbx_seq_one_letter_code
_entity_poly.pdbx_strand_id
1 'polypeptide(L)'
;MARFHFDCVFYYVRDIEKAISFYSEVLSLRLTSRDVVARFDIDGVLFELIPTRDEGKLRGDGNARLCLKVDDIDDTVQYLKTKGTHADEIQKVENGKLTSFEDPDGNEVYLWQYD
;
A
#
# COMPACT_ATOMS: atom_id res chain seq x y z
N MET A 1 21.10 -11.78 25.09
CA MET A 1 21.14 -10.80 23.98
C MET A 1 19.85 -10.84 23.19
N ALA A 2 19.23 -9.68 23.06
CA ALA A 2 18.00 -9.59 22.29
C ALA A 2 18.32 -9.54 20.80
N ARG A 3 17.49 -10.21 20.00
CA ARG A 3 17.54 -10.14 18.54
C ARG A 3 16.22 -9.62 18.02
N PHE A 4 16.28 -8.82 16.98
CA PHE A 4 15.09 -8.25 16.33
C PHE A 4 14.90 -8.91 14.98
N HIS A 5 13.67 -9.27 14.68
CA HIS A 5 13.30 -9.87 13.40
C HIS A 5 12.22 -9.03 12.77
N PHE A 6 12.25 -8.90 11.45
CA PHE A 6 11.19 -8.22 10.73
C PHE A 6 9.92 -9.06 10.80
N ASP A 7 8.79 -8.44 11.14
CA ASP A 7 7.51 -9.14 11.19
C ASP A 7 6.61 -8.71 10.04
N CYS A 8 6.17 -7.47 10.06
CA CYS A 8 5.19 -7.02 9.07
C CYS A 8 5.24 -5.51 8.86
N VAL A 9 4.57 -5.09 7.79
CA VAL A 9 4.16 -3.71 7.57
C VAL A 9 2.65 -3.69 7.75
N PHE A 10 2.10 -2.68 8.44
CA PHE A 10 0.65 -2.60 8.56
C PHE A 10 0.17 -1.16 8.45
N TYR A 11 -1.09 -1.03 8.01
CA TYR A 11 -1.80 0.23 8.00
C TYR A 11 -3.10 0.09 8.79
N TYR A 12 -3.46 1.14 9.49
CA TYR A 12 -4.80 1.24 10.09
C TYR A 12 -5.81 1.66 9.03
N VAL A 13 -6.99 1.06 9.09
CA VAL A 13 -8.06 1.35 8.14
C VAL A 13 -9.37 1.49 8.90
N ARG A 14 -10.29 2.29 8.36
CA ARG A 14 -11.61 2.50 8.96
C ARG A 14 -12.56 1.36 8.61
N ASP A 15 -12.64 1.03 7.34
CA ASP A 15 -13.54 0.00 6.82
C ASP A 15 -12.71 -1.12 6.20
N ILE A 16 -12.60 -2.23 6.94
CA ILE A 16 -11.73 -3.35 6.54
C ILE A 16 -12.19 -3.98 5.21
N GLU A 17 -13.50 -4.07 4.96
CA GLU A 17 -13.99 -4.67 3.71
C GLU A 17 -13.62 -3.81 2.51
N LYS A 18 -13.74 -2.51 2.65
CA LYS A 18 -13.36 -1.56 1.60
C LYS A 18 -11.87 -1.59 1.34
N ALA A 19 -11.07 -1.67 2.41
CA ALA A 19 -9.63 -1.77 2.31
C ALA A 19 -9.19 -3.07 1.64
N ILE A 20 -9.81 -4.20 2.02
CA ILE A 20 -9.52 -5.49 1.39
C ILE A 20 -9.81 -5.43 -0.10
N SER A 21 -10.96 -4.88 -0.49
CA SER A 21 -11.30 -4.74 -1.91
C SER A 21 -10.26 -3.93 -2.66
N PHE A 22 -9.80 -2.84 -2.07
CA PHE A 22 -8.79 -2.00 -2.70
C PHE A 22 -7.48 -2.77 -2.92
N TYR A 23 -6.94 -3.37 -1.87
CA TYR A 23 -5.65 -4.03 -1.97
C TYR A 23 -5.69 -5.33 -2.78
N SER A 24 -6.79 -6.09 -2.73
CA SER A 24 -6.90 -7.34 -3.47
C SER A 24 -7.37 -7.14 -4.91
N GLU A 25 -8.30 -6.23 -5.16
CA GLU A 25 -8.88 -6.04 -6.50
C GLU A 25 -8.16 -4.98 -7.31
N VAL A 26 -7.85 -3.82 -6.72
CA VAL A 26 -7.16 -2.75 -7.44
C VAL A 26 -5.68 -3.05 -7.57
N LEU A 27 -5.02 -3.40 -6.46
CA LEU A 27 -3.57 -3.65 -6.45
C LEU A 27 -3.21 -5.11 -6.75
N SER A 28 -4.20 -5.99 -6.81
CA SER A 28 -4.01 -7.42 -7.09
C SER A 28 -3.06 -8.10 -6.10
N LEU A 29 -3.02 -7.65 -4.85
CA LEU A 29 -2.23 -8.29 -3.83
C LEU A 29 -2.93 -9.54 -3.31
N ARG A 30 -2.14 -10.51 -2.90
CA ARG A 30 -2.66 -11.81 -2.48
C ARG A 30 -3.09 -11.79 -1.02
N LEU A 31 -4.41 -11.89 -0.78
CA LEU A 31 -4.96 -12.05 0.56
C LEU A 31 -4.71 -13.48 1.04
N THR A 32 -4.06 -13.63 2.19
CA THR A 32 -3.72 -14.95 2.74
C THR A 32 -4.61 -15.37 3.90
N SER A 33 -5.11 -14.42 4.67
CA SER A 33 -6.04 -14.73 5.75
C SER A 33 -6.87 -13.51 6.11
N ARG A 34 -8.02 -13.77 6.69
CA ARG A 34 -8.97 -12.76 7.09
C ARG A 34 -9.66 -13.18 8.38
N ASP A 35 -9.39 -12.47 9.46
CA ASP A 35 -10.16 -12.55 10.70
C ASP A 35 -10.51 -11.13 11.12
N VAL A 36 -10.14 -10.67 12.30
CA VAL A 36 -10.29 -9.24 12.66
C VAL A 36 -9.33 -8.39 11.82
N VAL A 37 -8.19 -8.96 11.45
CA VAL A 37 -7.14 -8.32 10.66
C VAL A 37 -7.07 -9.02 9.30
N ALA A 38 -6.84 -8.27 8.24
CA ALA A 38 -6.59 -8.85 6.92
C ALA A 38 -5.08 -8.95 6.70
N ARG A 39 -4.63 -10.08 6.16
CA ARG A 39 -3.20 -10.32 5.92
C ARG A 39 -2.96 -10.64 4.46
N PHE A 40 -1.94 -9.99 3.91
CA PHE A 40 -1.52 -10.16 2.52
C PHE A 40 -0.07 -10.60 2.48
N ASP A 41 0.27 -11.41 1.49
CA ASP A 41 1.65 -11.74 1.18
C ASP A 41 2.10 -10.92 -0.02
N ILE A 42 3.14 -10.10 0.17
CA ILE A 42 3.73 -9.31 -0.90
C ILE A 42 5.17 -9.76 -1.05
N ASP A 43 5.40 -10.71 -1.96
CA ASP A 43 6.74 -11.25 -2.24
C ASP A 43 7.45 -11.73 -0.97
N GLY A 44 6.71 -12.40 -0.09
CA GLY A 44 7.25 -12.94 1.15
C GLY A 44 7.21 -11.97 2.32
N VAL A 45 6.73 -10.75 2.12
CA VAL A 45 6.55 -9.76 3.19
C VAL A 45 5.11 -9.76 3.64
N LEU A 46 4.90 -9.87 4.95
CA LEU A 46 3.56 -9.80 5.52
C LEU A 46 3.09 -8.35 5.58
N PHE A 47 1.96 -8.08 4.95
CA PHE A 47 1.30 -6.78 5.00
C PHE A 47 -0.07 -6.96 5.63
N GLU A 48 -0.38 -6.15 6.66
CA GLU A 48 -1.64 -6.28 7.39
C GLU A 48 -2.47 -5.01 7.31
N LEU A 49 -3.79 -5.20 7.32
CA LEU A 49 -4.75 -4.11 7.46
C LEU A 49 -5.46 -4.31 8.79
N ILE A 50 -5.39 -3.31 9.66
CA ILE A 50 -5.91 -3.39 11.02
C ILE A 50 -7.04 -2.37 11.17
N PRO A 51 -8.29 -2.82 11.37
CA PRO A 51 -9.41 -1.89 11.52
C PRO A 51 -9.29 -1.13 12.84
N THR A 52 -9.65 0.15 12.81
CA THR A 52 -9.65 0.98 14.00
C THR A 52 -10.80 1.99 13.94
N ARG A 53 -11.29 2.37 15.12
CA ARG A 53 -12.24 3.49 15.28
C ARG A 53 -11.55 4.73 15.82
N ASP A 54 -10.26 4.65 16.11
CA ASP A 54 -9.47 5.75 16.63
C ASP A 54 -9.03 6.66 15.47
N GLU A 55 -9.67 7.82 15.35
CA GLU A 55 -9.36 8.77 14.28
C GLU A 55 -7.91 9.23 14.30
N GLY A 56 -7.27 9.24 15.46
CA GLY A 56 -5.87 9.59 15.58
C GLY A 56 -4.93 8.60 14.89
N LYS A 57 -5.36 7.33 14.76
CA LYS A 57 -4.59 6.30 14.07
C LYS A 57 -4.80 6.30 12.57
N LEU A 58 -5.85 6.99 12.09
CA LEU A 58 -6.22 7.01 10.67
C LEU A 58 -5.51 8.11 9.87
N ARG A 59 -4.49 8.71 10.45
CA ARG A 59 -3.69 9.70 9.73
C ARG A 59 -2.63 9.00 8.90
N GLY A 60 -2.72 9.07 7.61
CA GLY A 60 -1.77 8.43 6.72
C GLY A 60 -0.45 9.19 6.53
N ASP A 61 -0.04 10.01 7.49
CA ASP A 61 1.06 10.96 7.35
C ASP A 61 2.34 10.58 8.12
N GLY A 62 2.46 9.33 8.56
CA GLY A 62 3.68 8.85 9.20
C GLY A 62 4.87 8.82 8.23
N ASN A 63 6.06 8.59 8.75
CA ASN A 63 7.29 8.55 7.93
C ASN A 63 7.49 7.25 7.16
N ALA A 64 6.94 6.14 7.65
CA ALA A 64 7.05 4.86 6.98
C ALA A 64 5.96 4.73 5.92
N ARG A 65 6.32 4.17 4.77
CA ARG A 65 5.40 4.02 3.64
C ARG A 65 5.55 2.63 3.04
N LEU A 66 4.44 2.09 2.54
CA LEU A 66 4.49 0.92 1.66
C LEU A 66 4.95 1.41 0.29
N CYS A 67 6.01 0.81 -0.22
CA CYS A 67 6.51 1.14 -1.56
C CYS A 67 6.52 -0.13 -2.39
N LEU A 68 5.87 -0.11 -3.53
CA LEU A 68 5.77 -1.24 -4.43
C LEU A 68 6.58 -0.96 -5.69
N LYS A 69 7.38 -1.94 -6.09
CA LYS A 69 8.14 -1.85 -7.33
C LYS A 69 7.24 -2.23 -8.51
N VAL A 70 7.33 -1.47 -9.59
CA VAL A 70 6.61 -1.77 -10.82
C VAL A 70 7.59 -1.75 -12.01
N ASP A 71 7.25 -2.46 -13.06
CA ASP A 71 8.09 -2.52 -14.27
C ASP A 71 7.88 -1.31 -15.17
N ASP A 72 6.66 -0.81 -15.24
CA ASP A 72 6.30 0.34 -16.08
C ASP A 72 5.36 1.24 -15.29
N ILE A 73 5.91 2.31 -14.72
CA ILE A 73 5.16 3.19 -13.83
C ILE A 73 4.10 4.01 -14.59
N ASP A 74 4.39 4.40 -15.84
CA ASP A 74 3.41 5.14 -16.65
C ASP A 74 2.18 4.28 -16.93
N ASP A 75 2.40 3.03 -17.30
CA ASP A 75 1.33 2.08 -17.56
C ASP A 75 0.54 1.77 -16.28
N THR A 76 1.26 1.63 -15.15
CA THR A 76 0.63 1.37 -13.86
C THR A 76 -0.28 2.51 -13.43
N VAL A 77 0.17 3.75 -13.61
CA VAL A 77 -0.63 4.95 -13.31
C VAL A 77 -1.90 4.98 -14.15
N GLN A 78 -1.81 4.64 -15.43
CA GLN A 78 -2.97 4.58 -16.30
C GLN A 78 -3.94 3.48 -15.85
N TYR A 79 -3.42 2.31 -15.48
CA TYR A 79 -4.24 1.23 -14.92
C TYR A 79 -5.01 1.71 -13.69
N LEU A 80 -4.30 2.32 -12.72
CA LEU A 80 -4.93 2.81 -11.50
C LEU A 80 -6.05 3.81 -11.80
N LYS A 81 -5.82 4.68 -12.78
CA LYS A 81 -6.81 5.66 -13.21
C LYS A 81 -8.10 4.99 -13.70
N THR A 82 -7.99 3.86 -14.41
CA THR A 82 -9.17 3.10 -14.84
C THR A 82 -9.93 2.50 -13.67
N LYS A 83 -9.29 2.34 -12.54
CA LYS A 83 -9.90 1.81 -11.30
C LYS A 83 -10.35 2.93 -10.34
N GLY A 84 -10.28 4.19 -10.79
CA GLY A 84 -10.70 5.33 -9.99
C GLY A 84 -9.66 5.82 -8.99
N THR A 85 -8.42 5.36 -9.11
CA THR A 85 -7.32 5.76 -8.22
C THR A 85 -6.37 6.67 -8.98
N HIS A 86 -6.17 7.89 -8.47
CA HIS A 86 -5.35 8.90 -9.12
C HIS A 86 -4.02 9.04 -8.39
N ALA A 87 -2.94 8.67 -9.08
CA ALA A 87 -1.60 8.86 -8.57
C ALA A 87 -1.15 10.30 -8.77
N ASP A 88 -0.20 10.74 -7.96
CA ASP A 88 0.44 12.04 -8.12
C ASP A 88 1.26 12.05 -9.41
N GLU A 89 1.75 13.24 -9.78
CA GLU A 89 2.62 13.39 -10.93
C GLU A 89 3.88 12.53 -10.78
N ILE A 90 4.22 11.79 -11.83
CA ILE A 90 5.40 10.94 -11.84
C ILE A 90 6.64 11.83 -11.80
N GLN A 91 7.54 11.56 -10.86
CA GLN A 91 8.79 12.29 -10.72
C GLN A 91 9.96 11.44 -11.21
N LYS A 92 10.77 12.01 -12.08
CA LYS A 92 12.03 11.39 -12.48
C LYS A 92 13.10 11.81 -11.46
N VAL A 93 13.70 10.82 -10.83
CA VAL A 93 14.75 11.03 -9.82
C VAL A 93 15.97 10.20 -10.20
N GLU A 94 17.01 10.30 -9.40
CA GLU A 94 18.21 9.49 -9.64
C GLU A 94 17.84 8.01 -9.52
N ASN A 95 18.23 7.23 -10.51
CA ASN A 95 18.05 5.77 -10.58
C ASN A 95 16.62 5.28 -10.83
N GLY A 96 15.68 6.18 -11.13
CA GLY A 96 14.34 5.71 -11.42
C GLY A 96 13.28 6.77 -11.45
N LYS A 97 12.04 6.31 -11.36
CA LYS A 97 10.84 7.15 -11.31
C LYS A 97 10.00 6.76 -10.11
N LEU A 98 9.33 7.74 -9.53
CA LEU A 98 8.43 7.46 -8.42
C LEU A 98 7.16 8.29 -8.49
N THR A 99 6.12 7.78 -7.87
CA THR A 99 4.88 8.48 -7.61
C THR A 99 4.22 7.88 -6.38
N SER A 100 3.08 8.40 -5.99
CA SER A 100 2.31 7.83 -4.89
C SER A 100 0.83 8.04 -5.13
N PHE A 101 0.03 7.28 -4.41
CA PHE A 101 -1.42 7.42 -4.39
C PHE A 101 -1.91 7.07 -2.99
N GLU A 102 -3.17 7.36 -2.71
CA GLU A 102 -3.76 7.05 -1.43
C GLU A 102 -4.71 5.86 -1.54
N ASP A 103 -4.74 5.05 -0.47
CA ASP A 103 -5.77 4.03 -0.32
C ASP A 103 -7.08 4.70 0.13
N PRO A 104 -8.19 3.95 0.30
CA PRO A 104 -9.46 4.56 0.72
C PRO A 104 -9.45 5.28 2.07
N ASP A 105 -8.48 5.01 2.91
CA ASP A 105 -8.33 5.65 4.22
C ASP A 105 -7.30 6.78 4.24
N GLY A 106 -6.74 7.11 3.08
CA GLY A 106 -5.72 8.16 2.98
C GLY A 106 -4.32 7.69 3.28
N ASN A 107 -4.09 6.38 3.42
CA ASN A 107 -2.73 5.86 3.57
C ASN A 107 -2.00 5.98 2.24
N GLU A 108 -0.80 6.55 2.27
CA GLU A 108 -0.02 6.68 1.05
C GLU A 108 0.67 5.38 0.69
N VAL A 109 0.61 5.04 -0.60
CA VAL A 109 1.33 3.92 -1.18
C VAL A 109 2.21 4.48 -2.28
N TYR A 110 3.52 4.18 -2.22
CA TYR A 110 4.48 4.65 -3.22
C TYR A 110 4.69 3.60 -4.29
N LEU A 111 4.94 4.06 -5.50
CA LEU A 111 5.34 3.23 -6.63
C LEU A 111 6.74 3.64 -7.05
N TRP A 112 7.56 2.65 -7.33
CA TRP A 112 8.93 2.86 -7.76
C TRP A 112 9.24 2.04 -9.00
N GLN A 113 9.86 2.67 -9.99
CA GLN A 113 10.39 1.99 -11.16
C GLN A 113 11.87 2.29 -11.23
N TYR A 114 12.69 1.24 -11.23
CA TYR A 114 14.13 1.40 -11.44
C TYR A 114 14.45 1.66 -12.90
N ASP A 115 15.50 2.43 -13.14
CA ASP A 115 16.03 2.62 -14.49
C ASP A 115 16.52 1.31 -15.11
#